data_558fbebd1b2345392795af472710c3ec
#
_entry.id   558fbebd1b2345392795af472710c3ec
#
_cell.length_a   1.000
_cell.length_b   1.000
_cell.length_c   1.000
_cell.angle_alpha   90.00
_cell.angle_beta   90.00
_cell.angle_gamma   90.00
#
_symmetry.space_group_name_H-M   'P 1'
#
loop_
_entity.id
_entity.type
_entity.pdbx_description
1 polymer ?
#
loop_
_entity_poly.entity_id
_entity_poly.type
_entity_poly.pdbx_seq_one_letter_code
_entity_poly.pdbx_strand_id
1 'polypeptide(L)'
;MLRMENTSTWAQEVVDRVLQLRQGLGRSVSVGISGVDCAGKTTLAEAVHMLLQSSGVCSVLIPGDEFTRPTADRYRNADEGVGYYRDSFDYTHLFEEILPAVRNNVAGEMIMKVSDWEKDSWRDRLLVLAADGAVIVEGCFLFADQRAQEFDLSVWIELPLASVVNRALRRPRDLERMGGPTGVRERYEARYIPGQVIHLERDMPAKRATLVLKASYE
;
A
#
# COMPACT_ATOMS: atom_id res chain seq x y z
N MET A 1 -10.24 -14.37 4.25
CA MET A 1 -9.43 -14.58 3.04
C MET A 1 -10.27 -14.07 1.88
N LEU A 2 -9.80 -13.08 1.08
CA LEU A 2 -10.47 -12.74 -0.17
C LEU A 2 -10.64 -14.04 -0.97
N ARG A 3 -11.81 -14.27 -1.57
CA ARG A 3 -11.93 -15.45 -2.46
C ARG A 3 -10.84 -15.31 -3.52
N MET A 4 -10.07 -16.36 -3.76
CA MET A 4 -9.01 -16.38 -4.78
C MET A 4 -9.53 -15.94 -6.16
N GLU A 5 -10.78 -16.25 -6.48
CA GLU A 5 -11.45 -15.83 -7.71
C GLU A 5 -11.55 -14.30 -7.86
N ASN A 6 -11.87 -13.57 -6.78
CA ASN A 6 -11.94 -12.10 -6.83
C ASN A 6 -10.54 -11.48 -7.00
N THR A 7 -9.53 -12.02 -6.32
CA THR A 7 -8.16 -11.48 -6.42
C THR A 7 -7.60 -11.66 -7.82
N SER A 8 -7.82 -12.81 -8.45
CA SER A 8 -7.37 -13.06 -9.83
C SER A 8 -8.04 -12.12 -10.83
N THR A 9 -9.36 -11.93 -10.72
CA THR A 9 -10.12 -11.01 -11.60
C THR A 9 -9.67 -9.57 -11.42
N TRP A 10 -9.46 -9.12 -10.19
CA TRP A 10 -8.98 -7.77 -9.88
C TRP A 10 -7.55 -7.54 -10.36
N ALA A 11 -6.68 -8.54 -10.15
CA ALA A 11 -5.32 -8.45 -10.63
C ALA A 11 -5.26 -8.33 -12.15
N GLN A 12 -6.09 -9.10 -12.86
CA GLN A 12 -6.19 -9.00 -14.32
C GLN A 12 -6.70 -7.62 -14.75
N GLU A 13 -7.73 -7.08 -14.11
CA GLU A 13 -8.24 -5.73 -14.40
C GLU A 13 -7.16 -4.65 -14.21
N VAL A 14 -6.39 -4.74 -13.13
CA VAL A 14 -5.28 -3.80 -12.88
C VAL A 14 -4.20 -3.94 -13.94
N VAL A 15 -3.82 -5.18 -14.30
CA VAL A 15 -2.82 -5.46 -15.33
C VAL A 15 -3.25 -4.89 -16.69
N ASP A 16 -4.48 -5.12 -17.10
CA ASP A 16 -5.00 -4.62 -18.37
C ASP A 16 -4.92 -3.08 -18.46
N ARG A 17 -5.26 -2.39 -17.36
CA ARG A 17 -5.11 -0.92 -17.26
C ARG A 17 -3.65 -0.48 -17.31
N VAL A 18 -2.75 -1.19 -16.63
CA VAL A 18 -1.31 -0.90 -16.67
C VAL A 18 -0.77 -1.03 -18.09
N LEU A 19 -1.11 -2.11 -18.80
CA LEU A 19 -0.68 -2.33 -20.18
C LEU A 19 -1.20 -1.24 -21.12
N GLN A 20 -2.45 -0.83 -20.96
CA GLN A 20 -3.03 0.27 -21.72
C GLN A 20 -2.34 1.62 -21.44
N LEU A 21 -2.09 1.94 -20.16
CA LEU A 21 -1.39 3.16 -19.76
C LEU A 21 0.04 3.19 -20.29
N ARG A 22 0.78 2.08 -20.23
CA ARG A 22 2.15 1.99 -20.79
C ARG A 22 2.17 2.33 -22.29
N GLN A 23 1.25 1.76 -23.05
CA GLN A 23 1.14 2.06 -24.48
C GLN A 23 0.84 3.53 -24.76
N GLY A 24 -0.05 4.14 -23.96
CA GLY A 24 -0.42 5.55 -24.11
C GLY A 24 0.65 6.54 -23.65
N LEU A 25 1.38 6.22 -22.58
CA LEU A 25 2.38 7.11 -21.98
C LEU A 25 3.78 6.95 -22.60
N GLY A 26 4.11 5.79 -23.17
CA GLY A 26 5.45 5.49 -23.70
C GLY A 26 6.56 5.51 -22.63
N ARG A 27 6.22 5.19 -21.38
CA ARG A 27 7.12 5.16 -20.23
C ARG A 27 6.63 4.17 -19.17
N SER A 28 7.44 3.96 -18.14
CA SER A 28 7.02 3.20 -16.96
C SER A 28 5.78 3.80 -16.31
N VAL A 29 4.93 2.94 -15.73
CA VAL A 29 3.68 3.28 -15.07
C VAL A 29 3.81 3.10 -13.57
N SER A 30 3.35 4.09 -12.80
CA SER A 30 3.23 4.02 -11.36
C SER A 30 1.82 3.56 -10.95
N VAL A 31 1.76 2.52 -10.10
CA VAL A 31 0.51 1.95 -9.58
C VAL A 31 0.51 2.05 -8.06
N GLY A 32 -0.44 2.78 -7.51
CA GLY A 32 -0.69 2.83 -6.07
C GLY A 32 -1.86 1.93 -5.69
N ILE A 33 -1.67 1.00 -4.76
CA ILE A 33 -2.74 0.13 -4.22
C ILE A 33 -2.91 0.46 -2.74
N SER A 34 -4.05 1.04 -2.37
CA SER A 34 -4.34 1.39 -1.00
C SER A 34 -5.70 0.86 -0.54
N GLY A 35 -5.95 0.93 0.74
CA GLY A 35 -7.15 0.41 1.38
C GLY A 35 -6.93 0.33 2.89
N VAL A 36 -8.00 0.12 3.65
CA VAL A 36 -7.90 -0.08 5.10
C VAL A 36 -7.07 -1.32 5.45
N ASP A 37 -6.71 -1.46 6.71
CA ASP A 37 -6.02 -2.66 7.19
C ASP A 37 -6.81 -3.92 6.83
N CYS A 38 -6.11 -5.00 6.55
CA CYS A 38 -6.71 -6.29 6.18
C CYS A 38 -7.56 -6.28 4.89
N ALA A 39 -7.53 -5.21 4.08
CA ALA A 39 -8.28 -5.13 2.82
C ALA A 39 -7.76 -6.09 1.73
N GLY A 40 -6.51 -6.57 1.84
CA GLY A 40 -5.91 -7.48 0.86
C GLY A 40 -4.96 -6.80 -0.13
N LYS A 41 -4.44 -5.62 0.22
CA LYS A 41 -3.51 -4.82 -0.59
C LYS A 41 -2.32 -5.63 -1.08
N THR A 42 -1.59 -6.23 -0.15
CA THR A 42 -0.38 -7.02 -0.45
C THR A 42 -0.69 -8.18 -1.39
N THR A 43 -1.78 -8.92 -1.12
CA THR A 43 -2.19 -10.05 -1.97
C THR A 43 -2.50 -9.61 -3.40
N LEU A 44 -3.19 -8.48 -3.57
CA LEU A 44 -3.48 -7.93 -4.89
C LEU A 44 -2.20 -7.44 -5.58
N ALA A 45 -1.34 -6.71 -4.86
CA ALA A 45 -0.10 -6.17 -5.41
C ALA A 45 0.86 -7.27 -5.88
N GLU A 46 1.01 -8.34 -5.11
CA GLU A 46 1.79 -9.53 -5.49
C GLU A 46 1.21 -10.21 -6.73
N ALA A 47 -0.11 -10.39 -6.80
CA ALA A 47 -0.76 -10.98 -7.97
C ALA A 47 -0.57 -10.13 -9.22
N VAL A 48 -0.72 -8.81 -9.12
CA VAL A 48 -0.46 -7.87 -10.24
C VAL A 48 1.00 -7.94 -10.68
N HIS A 49 1.93 -7.92 -9.73
CA HIS A 49 3.36 -8.03 -10.01
C HIS A 49 3.70 -9.31 -10.78
N MET A 50 3.22 -10.47 -10.31
CA MET A 50 3.44 -11.76 -10.95
C MET A 50 2.85 -11.82 -12.37
N LEU A 51 1.63 -11.29 -12.56
CA LEU A 51 0.99 -11.26 -13.88
C LEU A 51 1.73 -10.35 -14.87
N LEU A 52 2.21 -9.18 -14.43
CA LEU A 52 3.02 -8.30 -15.27
C LEU A 52 4.32 -8.97 -15.69
N GLN A 53 5.03 -9.60 -14.75
CA GLN A 53 6.25 -10.35 -15.08
C GLN A 53 5.99 -11.49 -16.05
N SER A 54 4.93 -12.26 -15.87
CA SER A 54 4.56 -13.35 -16.79
C SER A 54 4.18 -12.85 -18.19
N SER A 55 3.73 -11.59 -18.29
CA SER A 55 3.43 -10.90 -19.54
C SER A 55 4.66 -10.19 -20.16
N GLY A 56 5.86 -10.44 -19.63
CA GLY A 56 7.11 -9.84 -20.13
C GLY A 56 7.31 -8.38 -19.75
N VAL A 57 6.57 -7.85 -18.76
CA VAL A 57 6.71 -6.49 -18.27
C VAL A 57 7.62 -6.47 -17.05
N CYS A 58 8.74 -5.73 -17.14
CA CYS A 58 9.57 -5.46 -15.97
C CYS A 58 8.74 -4.70 -14.91
N SER A 59 8.58 -5.30 -13.74
CA SER A 59 7.85 -4.63 -12.66
C SER A 59 8.60 -4.72 -11.34
N VAL A 60 8.42 -3.69 -10.52
CA VAL A 60 8.96 -3.62 -9.15
C VAL A 60 7.80 -3.46 -8.19
N LEU A 61 7.81 -4.25 -7.12
CA LEU A 61 6.85 -4.14 -6.02
C LEU A 61 7.54 -3.50 -4.81
N ILE A 62 6.95 -2.44 -4.31
CA ILE A 62 7.38 -1.71 -3.11
C ILE A 62 6.28 -1.83 -2.05
N PRO A 63 6.47 -2.69 -1.03
CA PRO A 63 5.53 -2.79 0.09
C PRO A 63 5.54 -1.52 0.94
N GLY A 64 4.38 -1.01 1.32
CA GLY A 64 4.24 0.17 2.18
C GLY A 64 4.83 -0.03 3.58
N ASP A 65 4.90 -1.26 4.05
CA ASP A 65 5.56 -1.60 5.31
C ASP A 65 7.06 -1.21 5.32
N GLU A 66 7.70 -1.07 4.15
CA GLU A 66 9.08 -0.59 4.02
C GLU A 66 9.25 0.90 4.36
N PHE A 67 8.17 1.66 4.39
CA PHE A 67 8.17 3.06 4.78
C PHE A 67 7.77 3.28 6.25
N THR A 68 7.69 2.21 7.04
CA THR A 68 7.34 2.31 8.46
C THR A 68 8.46 3.01 9.23
N ARG A 69 8.09 4.06 9.97
CA ARG A 69 9.02 4.83 10.81
C ARG A 69 9.49 4.01 12.03
N PRO A 70 10.64 4.34 12.61
CA PRO A 70 11.07 3.78 13.89
C PRO A 70 10.01 3.94 15.00
N THR A 71 10.05 3.06 15.98
CA THR A 71 9.05 2.98 17.07
C THR A 71 8.90 4.30 17.83
N ALA A 72 10.00 5.00 18.12
CA ALA A 72 9.97 6.28 18.82
C ALA A 72 9.12 7.33 18.08
N ASP A 73 9.21 7.37 16.75
CA ASP A 73 8.42 8.29 15.93
C ASP A 73 6.95 7.86 15.86
N ARG A 74 6.69 6.55 15.64
CA ARG A 74 5.34 6.01 15.49
C ARG A 74 4.44 6.17 16.73
N TYR A 75 5.04 6.24 17.91
CA TYR A 75 4.33 6.29 19.20
C TYR A 75 4.55 7.61 19.96
N ARG A 76 5.07 8.65 19.30
CA ARG A 76 5.28 9.97 19.92
C ARG A 76 3.98 10.72 20.21
N ASN A 77 2.89 10.42 19.48
CA ASN A 77 1.62 11.10 19.65
C ASN A 77 0.82 10.49 20.81
N ALA A 78 0.28 11.32 21.69
CA ALA A 78 -0.55 10.85 22.81
C ALA A 78 -1.88 10.24 22.34
N ASP A 79 -2.43 10.70 21.21
CA ASP A 79 -3.57 10.07 20.55
C ASP A 79 -3.04 8.99 19.62
N GLU A 80 -3.34 7.73 19.94
CA GLU A 80 -2.85 6.58 19.19
C GLU A 80 -3.39 6.54 17.74
N GLY A 81 -4.63 6.94 17.52
CA GLY A 81 -5.23 6.98 16.18
C GLY A 81 -4.59 8.04 15.30
N VAL A 82 -4.39 9.24 15.84
CA VAL A 82 -3.66 10.32 15.16
C VAL A 82 -2.22 9.89 14.86
N GLY A 83 -1.54 9.28 15.84
CA GLY A 83 -0.20 8.75 15.68
C GLY A 83 -0.11 7.66 14.60
N TYR A 84 -1.13 6.79 14.50
CA TYR A 84 -1.16 5.79 13.43
C TYR A 84 -1.29 6.45 12.06
N TYR A 85 -2.18 7.40 11.91
CA TYR A 85 -2.43 8.08 10.66
C TYR A 85 -1.25 8.97 10.21
N ARG A 86 -0.66 9.76 11.12
CA ARG A 86 0.35 10.78 10.76
C ARG A 86 1.79 10.32 10.89
N ASP A 87 2.06 9.46 11.87
CA ASP A 87 3.42 9.21 12.31
C ASP A 87 3.93 7.80 11.98
N SER A 88 3.06 6.92 11.41
CA SER A 88 3.47 5.54 11.19
C SER A 88 4.31 5.30 9.94
N PHE A 89 4.10 6.09 8.88
CA PHE A 89 4.78 5.89 7.60
C PHE A 89 5.47 7.16 7.12
N ASP A 90 6.60 7.01 6.44
CA ASP A 90 7.32 8.08 5.77
C ASP A 90 7.39 7.86 4.26
N TYR A 91 6.41 8.34 3.56
CA TYR A 91 6.34 8.25 2.10
C TYR A 91 7.07 9.41 1.38
N THR A 92 7.84 10.25 2.10
CA THR A 92 8.50 11.42 1.50
C THR A 92 9.36 11.04 0.31
N HIS A 93 10.26 10.09 0.49
CA HIS A 93 11.15 9.63 -0.59
C HIS A 93 10.39 9.02 -1.78
N LEU A 94 9.28 8.31 -1.53
CA LEU A 94 8.42 7.78 -2.58
C LEU A 94 7.88 8.91 -3.48
N PHE A 95 7.31 9.94 -2.87
CA PHE A 95 6.63 11.00 -3.60
C PHE A 95 7.57 12.06 -4.18
N GLU A 96 8.70 12.32 -3.52
CA GLU A 96 9.65 13.36 -3.95
C GLU A 96 10.72 12.85 -4.92
N GLU A 97 11.03 11.55 -4.91
CA GLU A 97 12.11 11.01 -5.74
C GLU A 97 11.66 9.85 -6.64
N ILE A 98 11.02 8.80 -6.09
CA ILE A 98 10.72 7.57 -6.86
C ILE A 98 9.64 7.83 -7.92
N LEU A 99 8.48 8.38 -7.54
CA LEU A 99 7.41 8.65 -8.50
C LEU A 99 7.80 9.71 -9.57
N PRO A 100 8.51 10.81 -9.22
CA PRO A 100 9.08 11.70 -10.24
C PRO A 100 10.05 11.01 -11.20
N ALA A 101 10.93 10.12 -10.71
CA ALA A 101 11.81 9.35 -11.58
C ALA A 101 11.03 8.47 -12.57
N VAL A 102 9.98 7.77 -12.11
CA VAL A 102 9.09 6.98 -12.96
C VAL A 102 8.40 7.87 -14.00
N ARG A 103 7.87 9.01 -13.58
CA ARG A 103 7.17 9.97 -14.45
C ARG A 103 8.09 10.57 -15.52
N ASN A 104 9.34 10.83 -15.18
CA ASN A 104 10.36 11.34 -16.09
C ASN A 104 11.09 10.24 -16.86
N ASN A 105 10.61 9.00 -16.80
CA ASN A 105 11.19 7.83 -17.47
C ASN A 105 12.68 7.60 -17.17
N VAL A 106 13.08 7.89 -15.94
CA VAL A 106 14.44 7.60 -15.46
C VAL A 106 14.55 6.10 -15.20
N ALA A 107 15.47 5.45 -15.90
CA ALA A 107 15.80 4.05 -15.67
C ALA A 107 17.16 3.91 -14.98
N GLY A 108 17.35 2.83 -14.26
CA GLY A 108 18.61 2.52 -13.58
C GLY A 108 18.44 2.29 -12.09
N GLU A 109 19.54 2.39 -11.38
CA GLU A 109 19.63 2.12 -9.95
C GLU A 109 19.36 3.38 -9.14
N MET A 110 18.55 3.24 -8.10
CA MET A 110 18.28 4.26 -7.06
C MET A 110 18.49 3.65 -5.67
N ILE A 111 18.88 4.46 -4.72
CA ILE A 111 18.90 4.04 -3.31
C ILE A 111 17.59 4.50 -2.66
N MET A 112 16.88 3.55 -2.07
CA MET A 112 15.65 3.81 -1.30
C MET A 112 15.90 3.56 0.19
N LYS A 113 15.47 4.49 1.04
CA LYS A 113 15.44 4.30 2.49
C LYS A 113 14.25 3.43 2.87
N VAL A 114 14.53 2.32 3.54
CA VAL A 114 13.50 1.37 3.99
C VAL A 114 13.66 1.06 5.48
N SER A 115 12.58 0.62 6.12
CA SER A 115 12.59 0.18 7.51
C SER A 115 13.54 -0.98 7.75
N ASP A 116 14.38 -0.85 8.75
CA ASP A 116 15.14 -1.95 9.36
C ASP A 116 14.40 -2.36 10.66
N TRP A 117 13.58 -3.40 10.57
CA TRP A 117 12.76 -3.86 11.69
C TRP A 117 13.56 -4.47 12.85
N GLU A 118 14.78 -4.97 12.57
CA GLU A 118 15.65 -5.55 13.59
C GLU A 118 16.33 -4.48 14.43
N LYS A 119 16.73 -3.38 13.77
CA LYS A 119 17.44 -2.27 14.41
C LYS A 119 16.50 -1.11 14.80
N ASP A 120 15.22 -1.19 14.48
CA ASP A 120 14.24 -0.10 14.64
C ASP A 120 14.75 1.23 14.06
N SER A 121 15.26 1.18 12.83
CA SER A 121 15.92 2.30 12.16
C SER A 121 15.69 2.26 10.65
N TRP A 122 16.40 3.08 9.91
CA TRP A 122 16.41 3.07 8.45
C TRP A 122 17.64 2.35 7.91
N ARG A 123 17.49 1.68 6.76
CA ARG A 123 18.57 1.10 5.97
C ARG A 123 18.40 1.42 4.50
N ASP A 124 19.49 1.34 3.75
CA ASP A 124 19.46 1.49 2.30
C ASP A 124 19.02 0.20 1.61
N ARG A 125 18.22 0.34 0.57
CA ARG A 125 17.85 -0.72 -0.35
C ARG A 125 18.04 -0.24 -1.79
N LEU A 126 18.68 -1.05 -2.62
CA LEU A 126 18.78 -0.79 -4.04
C LEU A 126 17.43 -1.05 -4.71
N LEU A 127 16.95 -0.07 -5.46
CA LEU A 127 15.78 -0.13 -6.32
C LEU A 127 16.23 -0.01 -7.77
N VAL A 128 15.80 -0.90 -8.64
CA VAL A 128 16.12 -0.84 -10.08
C VAL A 128 14.87 -0.52 -10.86
N LEU A 129 14.86 0.63 -11.53
CA LEU A 129 13.76 1.08 -12.38
C LEU A 129 14.03 0.74 -13.85
N ALA A 130 13.03 0.18 -14.53
CA ALA A 130 13.08 -0.02 -15.97
C ALA A 130 12.52 1.22 -16.71
N ALA A 131 13.00 1.49 -17.91
CA ALA A 131 12.49 2.59 -18.75
C ALA A 131 11.08 2.35 -19.28
N ASP A 132 10.66 1.11 -19.39
CA ASP A 132 9.34 0.70 -19.86
C ASP A 132 8.81 -0.44 -19.00
N GLY A 133 8.43 -0.12 -17.79
CA GLY A 133 8.03 -1.08 -16.78
C GLY A 133 6.81 -0.64 -15.98
N ALA A 134 6.69 -1.20 -14.78
CA ALA A 134 5.70 -0.77 -13.80
C ALA A 134 6.31 -0.73 -12.40
N VAL A 135 6.00 0.31 -11.64
CA VAL A 135 6.31 0.41 -10.21
C VAL A 135 5.00 0.30 -9.44
N ILE A 136 4.85 -0.75 -8.67
CA ILE A 136 3.67 -1.05 -7.87
C ILE A 136 4.01 -0.72 -6.43
N VAL A 137 3.25 0.16 -5.82
CA VAL A 137 3.37 0.50 -4.39
C VAL A 137 2.07 0.13 -3.69
N GLU A 138 2.14 -0.62 -2.61
CA GLU A 138 0.95 -0.91 -1.82
C GLU A 138 1.14 -0.44 -0.38
N GLY A 139 0.10 0.13 0.24
CA GLY A 139 0.24 0.56 1.63
C GLY A 139 -1.01 1.20 2.23
N CYS A 140 -1.00 1.25 3.58
CA CYS A 140 -1.97 2.03 4.34
C CYS A 140 -1.64 3.53 4.21
N PHE A 141 -2.66 4.38 4.20
CA PHE A 141 -2.52 5.85 4.10
C PHE A 141 -1.73 6.36 2.88
N LEU A 142 -1.48 5.50 1.90
CA LEU A 142 -0.76 5.87 0.68
C LEU A 142 -1.45 7.00 -0.09
N PHE A 143 -2.76 7.15 0.07
CA PHE A 143 -3.58 8.19 -0.56
C PHE A 143 -3.93 9.35 0.37
N ALA A 144 -3.23 9.48 1.52
CA ALA A 144 -3.36 10.65 2.38
C ALA A 144 -2.98 11.94 1.62
N ASP A 145 -3.52 13.08 2.06
CA ASP A 145 -3.24 14.39 1.49
C ASP A 145 -3.41 14.46 -0.06
N GLN A 146 -4.42 13.74 -0.59
CA GLN A 146 -4.78 13.68 -2.02
C GLN A 146 -3.75 12.97 -2.92
N ARG A 147 -2.79 12.26 -2.37
CA ARG A 147 -1.69 11.61 -3.10
C ARG A 147 -2.11 10.48 -4.06
N ALA A 148 -3.38 10.08 -4.07
CA ALA A 148 -3.90 9.17 -5.10
C ALA A 148 -3.64 9.67 -6.52
N GLN A 149 -3.63 10.99 -6.72
CA GLN A 149 -3.40 11.65 -8.03
C GLN A 149 -1.94 11.64 -8.47
N GLU A 150 -1.02 11.29 -7.59
CA GLU A 150 0.41 11.17 -7.91
C GLU A 150 0.75 9.88 -8.67
N PHE A 151 -0.17 8.91 -8.66
CA PHE A 151 -0.03 7.66 -9.39
C PHE A 151 -0.71 7.72 -10.77
N ASP A 152 -0.14 7.07 -11.76
CA ASP A 152 -0.78 6.90 -13.08
C ASP A 152 -2.04 6.03 -12.95
N LEU A 153 -2.01 5.05 -12.05
CA LEU A 153 -3.16 4.23 -11.67
C LEU A 153 -3.24 4.13 -10.15
N SER A 154 -4.28 4.69 -9.55
CA SER A 154 -4.57 4.54 -8.13
C SER A 154 -5.74 3.58 -7.90
N VAL A 155 -5.50 2.54 -7.11
CA VAL A 155 -6.46 1.47 -6.80
C VAL A 155 -6.81 1.52 -5.32
N TRP A 156 -8.09 1.69 -5.02
CA TRP A 156 -8.60 1.61 -3.65
C TRP A 156 -9.34 0.30 -3.45
N ILE A 157 -8.94 -0.49 -2.43
CA ILE A 157 -9.68 -1.67 -2.01
C ILE A 157 -10.63 -1.26 -0.89
N GLU A 158 -11.91 -1.19 -1.22
CA GLU A 158 -12.96 -0.85 -0.29
C GLU A 158 -13.34 -2.05 0.57
N LEU A 159 -13.10 -1.94 1.87
CA LEU A 159 -13.50 -2.90 2.89
C LEU A 159 -14.17 -2.14 4.04
N PRO A 160 -15.37 -2.52 4.50
CA PRO A 160 -15.97 -1.91 5.66
C PRO A 160 -15.13 -2.07 6.92
N LEU A 161 -14.99 -0.99 7.69
CA LEU A 161 -14.21 -1.01 8.94
C LEU A 161 -14.70 -2.09 9.92
N ALA A 162 -16.01 -2.35 9.97
CA ALA A 162 -16.59 -3.40 10.81
C ALA A 162 -16.03 -4.82 10.51
N SER A 163 -15.49 -5.04 9.30
CA SER A 163 -14.90 -6.32 8.89
C SER A 163 -13.42 -6.43 9.26
N VAL A 164 -12.74 -5.32 9.55
CA VAL A 164 -11.28 -5.26 9.70
C VAL A 164 -10.81 -6.12 10.87
N VAL A 165 -11.39 -5.94 12.06
CA VAL A 165 -11.01 -6.68 13.28
C VAL A 165 -11.21 -8.18 13.10
N ASN A 166 -12.34 -8.61 12.51
CA ASN A 166 -12.60 -10.02 12.26
C ASN A 166 -11.59 -10.64 11.28
N ARG A 167 -11.13 -9.88 10.29
CA ARG A 167 -10.06 -10.32 9.38
C ARG A 167 -8.70 -10.37 10.07
N ALA A 168 -8.38 -9.39 10.92
CA ALA A 168 -7.16 -9.37 11.71
C ALA A 168 -7.06 -10.60 12.62
N LEU A 169 -8.16 -10.99 13.29
CA LEU A 169 -8.23 -12.18 14.14
C LEU A 169 -7.99 -13.50 13.40
N ARG A 170 -8.05 -13.51 12.08
CA ARG A 170 -7.74 -14.69 11.25
C ARG A 170 -6.31 -14.69 10.72
N ARG A 171 -5.49 -13.68 11.05
CA ARG A 171 -4.10 -13.55 10.58
C ARG A 171 -3.12 -14.02 11.67
N PRO A 172 -2.42 -15.14 11.46
CA PRO A 172 -1.49 -15.67 12.46
C PRO A 172 -0.46 -14.63 12.93
N ARG A 173 0.10 -13.85 12.02
CA ARG A 173 1.09 -12.81 12.34
C ARG A 173 0.55 -11.72 13.28
N ASP A 174 -0.73 -11.35 13.16
CA ASP A 174 -1.33 -10.32 14.00
C ASP A 174 -1.63 -10.88 15.39
N LEU A 175 -2.10 -12.12 15.47
CA LEU A 175 -2.28 -12.83 16.74
C LEU A 175 -0.96 -13.02 17.50
N GLU A 176 0.09 -13.44 16.82
CA GLU A 176 1.41 -13.63 17.41
C GLU A 176 2.00 -12.30 17.89
N ARG A 177 1.98 -11.28 17.03
CA ARG A 177 2.56 -9.96 17.32
C ARG A 177 1.85 -9.22 18.44
N MET A 178 0.55 -9.40 18.60
CA MET A 178 -0.28 -8.65 19.56
C MET A 178 -0.67 -9.45 20.80
N GLY A 179 -0.14 -10.66 20.98
CA GLY A 179 -0.41 -11.47 22.16
C GLY A 179 -1.78 -12.14 22.19
N GLY A 180 -2.31 -12.47 21.01
CA GLY A 180 -3.56 -13.22 20.85
C GLY A 180 -4.78 -12.36 20.54
N PRO A 181 -5.99 -12.96 20.57
CA PRO A 181 -7.22 -12.31 20.13
C PRO A 181 -7.58 -11.03 20.90
N THR A 182 -7.33 -11.00 22.21
CA THR A 182 -7.60 -9.83 23.07
C THR A 182 -6.70 -8.67 22.66
N GLY A 183 -5.39 -8.88 22.57
CA GLY A 183 -4.45 -7.83 22.17
C GLY A 183 -4.70 -7.30 20.75
N VAL A 184 -5.16 -8.17 19.82
CA VAL A 184 -5.60 -7.73 18.49
C VAL A 184 -6.78 -6.75 18.62
N ARG A 185 -7.83 -7.09 19.36
CA ARG A 185 -9.00 -6.22 19.53
C ARG A 185 -8.60 -4.87 20.13
N GLU A 186 -7.90 -4.90 21.25
CA GLU A 186 -7.46 -3.69 21.97
C GLU A 186 -6.63 -2.78 21.06
N ARG A 187 -5.66 -3.34 20.32
CA ARG A 187 -4.81 -2.56 19.43
C ARG A 187 -5.56 -1.98 18.24
N TYR A 188 -6.48 -2.75 17.66
CA TYR A 188 -7.29 -2.25 16.55
C TYR A 188 -8.28 -1.16 17.01
N GLU A 189 -8.92 -1.32 18.16
CA GLU A 189 -9.86 -0.35 18.72
C GLU A 189 -9.19 0.95 19.16
N ALA A 190 -8.02 0.86 19.83
CA ALA A 190 -7.33 2.06 20.34
C ALA A 190 -6.56 2.82 19.25
N ARG A 191 -6.02 2.12 18.26
CA ARG A 191 -5.05 2.73 17.33
C ARG A 191 -5.45 2.64 15.86
N TYR A 192 -5.67 1.40 15.35
CA TYR A 192 -5.74 1.22 13.90
C TYR A 192 -7.06 1.68 13.32
N ILE A 193 -8.19 1.37 13.95
CA ILE A 193 -9.51 1.83 13.49
C ILE A 193 -9.64 3.35 13.57
N PRO A 194 -9.29 4.04 14.68
CA PRO A 194 -9.33 5.50 14.72
C PRO A 194 -8.46 6.17 13.64
N GLY A 195 -7.26 5.67 13.40
CA GLY A 195 -6.41 6.19 12.31
C GLY A 195 -7.02 5.99 10.93
N GLN A 196 -7.67 4.84 10.68
CA GLN A 196 -8.38 4.59 9.42
C GLN A 196 -9.60 5.50 9.26
N VAL A 197 -10.34 5.78 10.34
CA VAL A 197 -11.47 6.74 10.32
C VAL A 197 -10.99 8.11 9.87
N ILE A 198 -9.90 8.62 10.47
CA ILE A 198 -9.31 9.91 10.07
C ILE A 198 -9.02 9.94 8.56
N HIS A 199 -8.37 8.88 8.03
CA HIS A 199 -8.05 8.79 6.60
C HIS A 199 -9.30 8.78 5.72
N LEU A 200 -10.30 7.98 6.08
CA LEU A 200 -11.53 7.85 5.29
C LEU A 200 -12.32 9.16 5.24
N GLU A 201 -12.42 9.87 6.36
CA GLU A 201 -13.19 11.12 6.47
C GLU A 201 -12.46 12.31 5.84
N ARG A 202 -11.15 12.42 6.13
CA ARG A 202 -10.35 13.57 5.67
C ARG A 202 -9.96 13.45 4.20
N ASP A 203 -9.43 12.28 3.79
CA ASP A 203 -8.81 12.14 2.48
C ASP A 203 -9.77 11.58 1.44
N MET A 204 -10.87 10.93 1.87
CA MET A 204 -11.88 10.33 0.99
C MET A 204 -11.26 9.48 -0.14
N PRO A 205 -10.37 8.51 0.18
CA PRO A 205 -9.53 7.85 -0.81
C PRO A 205 -10.32 7.13 -1.91
N ALA A 206 -11.48 6.55 -1.59
CA ALA A 206 -12.34 5.90 -2.58
C ALA A 206 -12.90 6.87 -3.64
N LYS A 207 -13.07 8.15 -3.30
CA LYS A 207 -13.55 9.17 -4.26
C LYS A 207 -12.43 9.69 -5.17
N ARG A 208 -11.17 9.50 -4.77
CA ARG A 208 -10.00 10.04 -5.46
C ARG A 208 -9.25 8.99 -6.28
N ALA A 209 -9.42 7.72 -5.94
CA ALA A 209 -8.81 6.62 -6.68
C ALA A 209 -9.43 6.48 -8.07
N THR A 210 -8.61 6.14 -9.06
CA THR A 210 -9.05 5.88 -10.44
C THR A 210 -9.77 4.55 -10.60
N LEU A 211 -9.54 3.61 -9.68
CA LEU A 211 -10.20 2.31 -9.62
C LEU A 211 -10.58 1.97 -8.17
N VAL A 212 -11.83 1.58 -7.95
CA VAL A 212 -12.32 1.11 -6.65
C VAL A 212 -12.76 -0.34 -6.76
N LEU A 213 -12.10 -1.20 -6.00
CA LEU A 213 -12.40 -2.63 -5.93
C LEU A 213 -13.12 -2.93 -4.62
N LYS A 214 -14.31 -3.50 -4.70
CA LYS A 214 -15.15 -3.76 -3.52
C LYS A 214 -14.91 -5.17 -2.99
N ALA A 215 -14.30 -5.28 -1.82
CA ALA A 215 -14.14 -6.56 -1.14
C ALA A 215 -15.51 -7.08 -0.65
N SER A 216 -15.83 -8.32 -1.02
CA SER A 216 -17.05 -8.97 -0.55
C SER A 216 -17.01 -9.20 0.96
N TYR A 217 -18.18 -9.05 1.57
CA TYR A 217 -18.41 -9.36 2.98
C TYR A 217 -18.48 -10.90 3.14
N GLU A 218 -17.52 -11.48 3.85
CA GLU A 218 -17.67 -12.78 4.52
C GLU A 218 -16.98 -12.78 5.88
#